data_1288acd650142bb9899c826cc2c7d39f
#
_entry.id   1288acd650142bb9899c826cc2c7d39f
#
_cell.length_a   1.000
_cell.length_b   1.000
_cell.length_c   1.000
_cell.angle_alpha   90.00
_cell.angle_beta   90.00
_cell.angle_gamma   90.00
#
_symmetry.space_group_name_H-M   'P 1'
#
loop_
_entity.id
_entity.type
_entity.pdbx_description
1 polymer ?
#
loop_
_entity_poly.entity_id
_entity_poly.type
_entity_poly.pdbx_seq_one_letter_code
_entity_poly.pdbx_strand_id
1 'polypeptide(L)'
;SLMRVKDPDIGSPAKKSMSSVTDIEVVDSHTVKMKLSTSFADFPLLLTDYRLRMIPSGSGDTIGNTGVGTGPFIVDTFDPEGTTILKANPNYWEGAPGLAEVQVIAIPDGEARVQALLTGQIHMNRYVPFSQKKIFDGNSKFDVSVVPTGNWRGMVMRTDTAPFNNPKVRKAVRLAVDRQELVDLVMGGAATIACDTPVAPVSYTHLTLPT
;
A
#
# COMPACT_ATOMS: atom_id res chain seq x y z
N SER A 1 14.83 -14.56 -1.26
CA SER A 1 13.92 -13.46 -0.88
C SER A 1 12.93 -13.90 0.18
N LEU A 2 11.99 -14.83 -0.10
CA LEU A 2 10.87 -15.13 0.82
C LEU A 2 11.29 -15.72 2.16
N MET A 3 12.26 -16.65 2.20
CA MET A 3 12.72 -17.23 3.48
C MET A 3 13.39 -16.19 4.39
N ARG A 4 14.06 -15.19 3.82
CA ARG A 4 14.65 -14.08 4.57
C ARG A 4 13.62 -13.36 5.46
N VAL A 5 12.38 -13.21 4.98
CA VAL A 5 11.31 -12.55 5.73
C VAL A 5 10.93 -13.31 7.02
N LYS A 6 11.18 -14.62 7.08
CA LYS A 6 10.92 -15.45 8.26
C LYS A 6 12.03 -15.38 9.29
N ASP A 7 13.20 -14.89 8.91
CA ASP A 7 14.35 -14.75 9.79
C ASP A 7 14.01 -13.80 10.95
N PRO A 8 14.16 -14.25 12.21
CA PRO A 8 13.90 -13.42 13.38
C PRO A 8 14.82 -12.20 13.46
N ASP A 9 16.06 -12.32 12.98
CA ASP A 9 17.06 -11.24 13.05
C ASP A 9 16.74 -10.10 12.08
N ILE A 10 16.01 -10.37 11.01
CA ILE A 10 15.52 -9.36 10.06
C ILE A 10 14.32 -8.57 10.63
N GLY A 11 13.55 -9.15 11.55
CA GLY A 11 12.41 -8.48 12.19
C GLY A 11 11.30 -8.03 11.23
N SER A 12 11.16 -8.66 10.07
CA SER A 12 10.20 -8.24 9.04
C SER A 12 8.74 -8.29 9.54
N PRO A 13 7.96 -7.21 9.39
CA PRO A 13 6.52 -7.22 9.67
C PRO A 13 5.74 -8.24 8.83
N ALA A 14 6.24 -8.62 7.65
CA ALA A 14 5.62 -9.61 6.78
C ALA A 14 5.85 -11.06 7.23
N LYS A 15 6.60 -11.30 8.33
CA LYS A 15 6.81 -12.64 8.91
C LYS A 15 5.49 -13.37 9.17
N LYS A 16 4.46 -12.64 9.61
CA LYS A 16 3.12 -13.22 9.86
C LYS A 16 2.48 -13.75 8.57
N SER A 17 2.61 -13.06 7.46
CA SER A 17 2.06 -13.49 6.15
C SER A 17 2.72 -14.78 5.65
N MET A 18 3.95 -15.04 6.07
CA MET A 18 4.70 -16.25 5.73
C MET A 18 4.67 -17.33 6.82
N SER A 19 3.86 -17.18 7.87
CA SER A 19 3.86 -18.09 9.02
C SER A 19 3.42 -19.52 8.67
N SER A 20 2.50 -19.67 7.73
CA SER A 20 2.02 -20.98 7.27
C SER A 20 3.01 -21.71 6.36
N VAL A 21 4.01 -21.03 5.79
CA VAL A 21 5.03 -21.65 4.94
C VAL A 21 6.04 -22.39 5.83
N THR A 22 6.10 -23.70 5.71
CA THR A 22 7.06 -24.53 6.46
C THR A 22 8.37 -24.72 5.73
N ASP A 23 8.32 -24.78 4.39
CA ASP A 23 9.48 -25.04 3.56
C ASP A 23 9.29 -24.44 2.15
N ILE A 24 10.41 -24.07 1.50
CA ILE A 24 10.46 -23.64 0.10
C ILE A 24 11.54 -24.45 -0.60
N GLU A 25 11.13 -25.31 -1.50
CA GLU A 25 12.00 -26.19 -2.30
C GLU A 25 12.16 -25.59 -3.71
N VAL A 26 13.39 -25.48 -4.18
CA VAL A 26 13.70 -25.13 -5.58
C VAL A 26 13.67 -26.41 -6.39
N VAL A 27 12.67 -26.56 -7.24
CA VAL A 27 12.49 -27.75 -8.09
C VAL A 27 13.38 -27.68 -9.33
N ASP A 28 13.38 -26.50 -9.98
CA ASP A 28 14.21 -26.19 -11.14
C ASP A 28 14.45 -24.66 -11.22
N SER A 29 15.03 -24.19 -12.33
CA SER A 29 15.38 -22.78 -12.54
C SER A 29 14.17 -21.84 -12.58
N HIS A 30 12.95 -22.35 -12.75
CA HIS A 30 11.71 -21.56 -12.90
C HIS A 30 10.60 -22.02 -11.96
N THR A 31 10.82 -23.08 -11.19
CA THR A 31 9.80 -23.71 -10.36
C THR A 31 10.24 -23.75 -8.89
N VAL A 32 9.41 -23.19 -8.03
CA VAL A 32 9.53 -23.31 -6.57
C VAL A 32 8.28 -23.99 -6.01
N LYS A 33 8.48 -24.85 -5.02
CA LYS A 33 7.43 -25.55 -4.30
C LYS A 33 7.38 -25.05 -2.87
N MET A 34 6.24 -24.52 -2.45
CA MET A 34 6.02 -24.05 -1.08
C MET A 34 5.18 -25.08 -0.33
N LYS A 35 5.67 -25.55 0.81
CA LYS A 35 4.93 -26.44 1.71
C LYS A 35 4.25 -25.58 2.78
N LEU A 36 2.95 -25.80 2.98
CA LEU A 36 2.16 -25.11 3.97
C LEU A 36 1.82 -26.04 5.14
N SER A 37 1.80 -25.51 6.36
CA SER A 37 1.40 -26.25 7.57
C SER A 37 -0.08 -26.64 7.57
N THR A 38 -0.91 -25.84 6.89
CA THR A 38 -2.36 -26.07 6.73
C THR A 38 -2.77 -25.72 5.32
N SER A 39 -3.82 -26.39 4.81
CA SER A 39 -4.38 -26.06 3.50
C SER A 39 -4.96 -24.64 3.53
N PHE A 40 -4.55 -23.80 2.59
CA PHE A 40 -5.00 -22.42 2.46
C PHE A 40 -5.03 -22.01 0.99
N ALA A 41 -6.24 -22.02 0.41
CA ALA A 41 -6.43 -21.76 -1.02
C ALA A 41 -6.03 -20.33 -1.43
N ASP A 42 -6.23 -19.35 -0.53
CA ASP A 42 -5.92 -17.95 -0.77
C ASP A 42 -4.45 -17.58 -0.47
N PHE A 43 -3.60 -18.57 -0.20
CA PHE A 43 -2.18 -18.32 0.08
C PHE A 43 -1.48 -17.44 -0.98
N PRO A 44 -1.73 -17.59 -2.29
CA PRO A 44 -1.11 -16.72 -3.30
C PRO A 44 -1.41 -15.23 -3.10
N LEU A 45 -2.56 -14.87 -2.52
CA LEU A 45 -2.91 -13.48 -2.20
C LEU A 45 -2.00 -12.90 -1.12
N LEU A 46 -1.50 -13.70 -0.20
CA LEU A 46 -0.54 -13.23 0.81
C LEU A 46 0.78 -12.78 0.18
N LEU A 47 1.17 -13.37 -0.96
CA LEU A 47 2.39 -13.01 -1.69
C LEU A 47 2.30 -11.64 -2.38
N THR A 48 1.10 -11.05 -2.47
CA THR A 48 0.89 -9.69 -2.98
C THR A 48 1.24 -8.60 -1.96
N ASP A 49 1.56 -8.97 -0.71
CA ASP A 49 2.01 -8.01 0.30
C ASP A 49 3.25 -7.25 -0.22
N TYR A 50 3.18 -5.91 -0.22
CA TYR A 50 4.24 -5.05 -0.72
C TYR A 50 5.59 -5.24 -0.01
N ARG A 51 5.61 -5.90 1.15
CA ARG A 51 6.80 -6.25 1.92
C ARG A 51 7.46 -7.55 1.48
N LEU A 52 6.79 -8.34 0.63
CA LEU A 52 7.29 -9.61 0.09
C LEU A 52 7.93 -9.45 -1.30
N ARG A 53 8.66 -8.34 -1.50
CA ARG A 53 9.34 -8.09 -2.78
C ARG A 53 10.44 -9.10 -3.05
N MET A 54 10.55 -9.51 -4.32
CA MET A 54 11.67 -10.32 -4.77
C MET A 54 12.91 -9.44 -4.91
N ILE A 55 14.00 -9.87 -4.29
CA ILE A 55 15.29 -9.18 -4.29
C ILE A 55 16.41 -10.16 -4.68
N PRO A 56 17.53 -9.71 -5.23
CA PRO A 56 18.66 -10.55 -5.53
C PRO A 56 19.18 -11.29 -4.30
N SER A 57 19.73 -12.48 -4.50
CA SER A 57 20.35 -13.25 -3.43
C SER A 57 21.56 -12.48 -2.87
N GLY A 58 21.66 -12.40 -1.54
CA GLY A 58 22.74 -11.68 -0.86
C GLY A 58 22.58 -10.16 -0.80
N SER A 59 21.54 -9.56 -1.38
CA SER A 59 21.36 -8.09 -1.41
C SER A 59 20.63 -7.50 -0.19
N GLY A 60 20.38 -8.31 0.84
CA GLY A 60 19.55 -7.90 2.00
C GLY A 60 19.93 -6.55 2.61
N ASP A 61 21.22 -6.28 2.76
CA ASP A 61 21.75 -5.08 3.41
C ASP A 61 21.91 -3.89 2.45
N THR A 62 21.94 -4.14 1.14
CA THR A 62 22.18 -3.11 0.11
C THR A 62 20.94 -2.72 -0.67
N ILE A 63 19.88 -3.54 -0.62
CA ILE A 63 18.69 -3.36 -1.45
C ILE A 63 18.00 -2.02 -1.22
N GLY A 64 18.06 -1.49 0.00
CA GLY A 64 17.49 -0.18 0.33
C GLY A 64 18.12 0.97 -0.45
N ASN A 65 19.36 0.81 -0.90
CA ASN A 65 20.10 1.82 -1.66
C ASN A 65 20.15 1.52 -3.16
N THR A 66 20.12 0.24 -3.54
CA THR A 66 20.24 -0.16 -4.95
C THR A 66 18.90 -0.29 -5.67
N GLY A 67 17.83 -0.61 -4.93
CA GLY A 67 16.49 -0.78 -5.47
C GLY A 67 16.34 -1.86 -6.55
N VAL A 68 17.31 -2.77 -6.68
CA VAL A 68 17.29 -3.81 -7.72
C VAL A 68 16.14 -4.78 -7.48
N GLY A 69 15.26 -4.92 -8.45
CA GLY A 69 14.06 -5.76 -8.38
C GLY A 69 13.65 -6.30 -9.74
N THR A 70 12.41 -6.77 -9.83
CA THR A 70 11.83 -7.39 -11.03
C THR A 70 10.81 -6.49 -11.72
N GLY A 71 10.80 -5.19 -11.42
CA GLY A 71 9.82 -4.23 -11.92
C GLY A 71 10.09 -3.71 -13.34
N PRO A 72 9.15 -2.91 -13.88
CA PRO A 72 9.25 -2.32 -15.21
C PRO A 72 10.33 -1.24 -15.32
N PHE A 73 10.83 -0.73 -14.21
CA PHE A 73 11.89 0.28 -14.18
C PHE A 73 13.05 -0.16 -13.30
N ILE A 74 14.24 0.28 -13.66
CA ILE A 74 15.51 0.07 -12.96
C ILE A 74 15.90 1.39 -12.30
N VAL A 75 16.33 1.34 -11.05
CA VAL A 75 16.84 2.52 -10.34
C VAL A 75 18.20 2.91 -10.94
N ASP A 76 18.28 4.11 -11.49
CA ASP A 76 19.51 4.71 -11.99
C ASP A 76 20.17 5.57 -10.91
N THR A 77 19.40 6.47 -10.32
CA THR A 77 19.82 7.31 -9.20
C THR A 77 18.80 7.20 -8.07
N PHE A 78 19.27 6.94 -6.85
CA PHE A 78 18.41 6.90 -5.67
C PHE A 78 18.68 8.08 -4.77
N ASP A 79 17.72 9.00 -4.71
CA ASP A 79 17.74 10.15 -3.79
C ASP A 79 16.33 10.32 -3.18
N PRO A 80 16.11 9.79 -1.97
CA PRO A 80 14.79 9.82 -1.33
C PRO A 80 14.38 11.22 -0.83
N GLU A 81 15.33 12.15 -0.69
CA GLU A 81 15.05 13.53 -0.26
C GLU A 81 15.02 14.53 -1.43
N GLY A 82 15.50 14.13 -2.59
CA GLY A 82 15.56 14.93 -3.81
C GLY A 82 14.80 14.27 -4.97
N THR A 83 15.55 13.86 -6.00
CA THR A 83 14.96 13.24 -7.22
C THR A 83 15.56 11.86 -7.46
N THR A 84 14.74 10.85 -7.34
CA THR A 84 15.09 9.48 -7.76
C THR A 84 14.80 9.31 -9.24
N ILE A 85 15.78 8.80 -10.02
CA ILE A 85 15.67 8.56 -11.45
C ILE A 85 15.54 7.06 -11.71
N LEU A 86 14.53 6.71 -12.47
CA LEU A 86 14.20 5.35 -12.87
C LEU A 86 14.24 5.25 -14.39
N LYS A 87 14.99 4.28 -14.93
CA LYS A 87 15.05 4.00 -16.38
C LYS A 87 14.23 2.77 -16.74
N ALA A 88 13.68 2.75 -17.92
CA ALA A 88 12.95 1.61 -18.46
C ALA A 88 13.76 0.31 -18.35
N ASN A 89 13.13 -0.76 -17.90
CA ASN A 89 13.68 -2.10 -17.92
C ASN A 89 13.31 -2.79 -19.25
N PRO A 90 14.24 -2.91 -20.21
CA PRO A 90 13.93 -3.54 -21.50
C PRO A 90 13.62 -5.04 -21.37
N ASN A 91 14.02 -5.67 -20.26
CA ASN A 91 13.83 -7.08 -19.99
C ASN A 91 12.66 -7.33 -19.02
N TYR A 92 11.75 -6.37 -18.86
CA TYR A 92 10.58 -6.57 -18.00
C TYR A 92 9.68 -7.68 -18.56
N TRP A 93 9.21 -8.58 -17.72
CA TRP A 93 8.53 -9.81 -18.12
C TRP A 93 7.16 -9.58 -18.81
N GLU A 94 6.52 -8.43 -18.61
CA GLU A 94 5.30 -8.03 -19.34
C GLU A 94 5.62 -7.17 -20.58
N GLY A 95 6.88 -7.04 -20.96
CA GLY A 95 7.34 -6.18 -22.05
C GLY A 95 7.88 -4.84 -21.57
N ALA A 96 8.68 -4.20 -22.40
CA ALA A 96 9.29 -2.91 -22.09
C ALA A 96 8.21 -1.83 -21.81
N PRO A 97 8.37 -1.02 -20.74
CA PRO A 97 7.42 0.06 -20.45
C PRO A 97 7.43 1.13 -21.54
N GLY A 98 6.29 1.82 -21.74
CA GLY A 98 6.14 2.87 -22.75
C GLY A 98 6.91 4.17 -22.43
N LEU A 99 7.38 4.35 -21.19
CA LEU A 99 8.18 5.50 -20.79
C LEU A 99 9.65 5.09 -20.69
N ALA A 100 10.55 5.89 -21.29
CA ALA A 100 11.98 5.64 -21.20
C ALA A 100 12.55 5.92 -19.81
N GLU A 101 11.99 6.92 -19.11
CA GLU A 101 12.45 7.37 -17.81
C GLU A 101 11.27 7.87 -16.96
N VAL A 102 11.37 7.68 -15.65
CA VAL A 102 10.47 8.26 -14.65
C VAL A 102 11.30 8.94 -13.57
N GLN A 103 10.98 10.18 -13.26
CA GLN A 103 11.57 10.93 -12.16
C GLN A 103 10.59 11.00 -11.00
N VAL A 104 11.01 10.55 -9.82
CA VAL A 104 10.25 10.64 -8.58
C VAL A 104 10.82 11.76 -7.73
N ILE A 105 10.11 12.87 -7.66
CA ILE A 105 10.54 14.08 -6.95
C ILE A 105 9.95 14.09 -5.54
N ALA A 106 10.79 14.19 -4.54
CA ALA A 106 10.38 14.28 -3.16
C ALA A 106 9.86 15.69 -2.83
N ILE A 107 8.56 15.83 -2.69
CA ILE A 107 7.89 17.06 -2.22
C ILE A 107 7.05 16.68 -1.00
N PRO A 108 7.55 16.90 0.24
CA PRO A 108 6.87 16.45 1.47
C PRO A 108 5.51 17.08 1.68
N ASP A 109 5.36 18.36 1.38
CA ASP A 109 4.12 19.10 1.59
C ASP A 109 3.07 18.80 0.51
N GLY A 110 1.83 18.51 0.94
CA GLY A 110 0.73 18.12 0.04
C GLY A 110 0.25 19.26 -0.85
N GLU A 111 0.26 20.49 -0.35
CA GLU A 111 -0.19 21.66 -1.11
C GLU A 111 0.87 22.05 -2.15
N ALA A 112 2.15 21.99 -1.77
CA ALA A 112 3.25 22.19 -2.69
C ALA A 112 3.24 21.19 -3.86
N ARG A 113 2.88 19.89 -3.60
CA ARG A 113 2.71 18.91 -4.67
C ARG A 113 1.58 19.29 -5.63
N VAL A 114 0.46 19.81 -5.10
CA VAL A 114 -0.65 20.29 -5.96
C VAL A 114 -0.19 21.47 -6.80
N GLN A 115 0.54 22.42 -6.24
CA GLN A 115 1.08 23.57 -7.02
C GLN A 115 2.09 23.12 -8.07
N ALA A 116 2.97 22.17 -7.75
CA ALA A 116 3.90 21.60 -8.73
C ALA A 116 3.19 20.90 -9.90
N LEU A 117 2.05 20.25 -9.64
CA LEU A 117 1.21 19.66 -10.69
C LEU A 117 0.53 20.75 -11.55
N LEU A 118 -0.04 21.78 -10.93
CA LEU A 118 -0.73 22.87 -11.64
C LEU A 118 0.22 23.66 -12.55
N THR A 119 1.46 23.83 -12.13
CA THR A 119 2.50 24.54 -12.90
C THR A 119 3.21 23.65 -13.94
N GLY A 120 2.91 22.35 -13.97
CA GLY A 120 3.56 21.41 -14.90
C GLY A 120 4.98 21.00 -14.47
N GLN A 121 5.41 21.31 -13.26
CA GLN A 121 6.69 20.86 -12.71
C GLN A 121 6.70 19.34 -12.49
N ILE A 122 5.53 18.77 -12.15
CA ILE A 122 5.29 17.32 -12.13
C ILE A 122 4.08 16.98 -13.01
N HIS A 123 4.05 15.75 -13.55
CA HIS A 123 2.97 15.29 -14.43
C HIS A 123 1.97 14.41 -13.73
N MET A 124 2.31 13.86 -12.57
CA MET A 124 1.45 13.00 -11.78
C MET A 124 1.65 13.25 -10.27
N ASN A 125 0.55 13.32 -9.54
CA ASN A 125 0.55 13.33 -8.08
C ASN A 125 -0.31 12.17 -7.59
N ARG A 126 0.28 11.24 -6.85
CA ARG A 126 -0.42 10.05 -6.35
C ARG A 126 -1.47 10.35 -5.29
N TYR A 127 -1.26 11.40 -4.48
CA TYR A 127 -2.12 11.75 -3.37
C TYR A 127 -2.47 13.23 -3.38
N VAL A 128 -3.62 13.54 -3.92
CA VAL A 128 -4.20 14.87 -3.82
C VAL A 128 -4.96 14.95 -2.48
N PRO A 129 -4.68 15.92 -1.60
CA PRO A 129 -5.50 16.14 -0.41
C PRO A 129 -6.96 16.36 -0.80
N PHE A 130 -7.88 15.71 -0.11
CA PHE A 130 -9.31 15.82 -0.43
C PHE A 130 -9.82 17.28 -0.36
N SER A 131 -9.27 18.10 0.54
CA SER A 131 -9.55 19.54 0.63
C SER A 131 -9.22 20.30 -0.66
N GLN A 132 -8.27 19.81 -1.44
CA GLN A 132 -7.80 20.46 -2.66
C GLN A 132 -8.37 19.85 -3.96
N LYS A 133 -9.13 18.75 -3.86
CA LYS A 133 -9.71 18.09 -5.03
C LYS A 133 -10.50 19.06 -5.92
N LYS A 134 -11.25 19.98 -5.31
CA LYS A 134 -12.07 20.95 -6.02
C LYS A 134 -11.30 21.88 -6.96
N ILE A 135 -10.00 22.06 -6.75
CA ILE A 135 -9.13 22.87 -7.63
C ILE A 135 -9.08 22.30 -9.05
N PHE A 136 -9.27 21.00 -9.17
CA PHE A 136 -9.20 20.28 -10.46
C PHE A 136 -10.58 20.12 -11.12
N ASP A 137 -11.67 20.38 -10.38
CA ASP A 137 -13.02 20.19 -10.90
C ASP A 137 -13.28 21.12 -12.10
N GLY A 138 -13.69 20.54 -13.21
CA GLY A 138 -13.96 21.27 -14.46
C GLY A 138 -12.71 21.70 -15.26
N ASN A 139 -11.51 21.36 -14.80
CA ASN A 139 -10.28 21.65 -15.52
C ASN A 139 -9.87 20.46 -16.39
N SER A 140 -10.13 20.54 -17.69
CA SER A 140 -9.87 19.47 -18.67
C SER A 140 -8.38 19.12 -18.88
N LYS A 141 -7.45 19.88 -18.28
CA LYS A 141 -6.01 19.56 -18.31
C LYS A 141 -5.62 18.46 -17.36
N PHE A 142 -6.48 18.14 -16.36
CA PHE A 142 -6.19 17.18 -15.33
C PHE A 142 -7.27 16.09 -15.29
N ASP A 143 -6.83 14.87 -15.10
CA ASP A 143 -7.68 13.74 -14.76
C ASP A 143 -7.49 13.38 -13.27
N VAL A 144 -8.57 13.40 -12.51
CA VAL A 144 -8.56 13.04 -11.08
C VAL A 144 -9.28 11.72 -10.91
N SER A 145 -8.51 10.66 -10.77
CA SER A 145 -9.04 9.32 -10.52
C SER A 145 -9.27 9.09 -9.03
N VAL A 146 -10.52 8.83 -8.63
CA VAL A 146 -10.89 8.38 -7.29
C VAL A 146 -11.13 6.87 -7.35
N VAL A 147 -10.16 6.11 -6.86
CA VAL A 147 -10.20 4.64 -6.91
C VAL A 147 -10.71 4.10 -5.58
N PRO A 148 -11.83 3.36 -5.55
CA PRO A 148 -12.25 2.64 -4.36
C PRO A 148 -11.18 1.64 -3.94
N THR A 149 -10.78 1.69 -2.68
CA THR A 149 -9.77 0.79 -2.13
C THR A 149 -10.25 0.15 -0.84
N GLY A 150 -9.58 -0.91 -0.40
CA GLY A 150 -9.78 -1.50 0.93
C GLY A 150 -9.16 -0.67 2.07
N ASN A 151 -8.61 0.51 1.79
CA ASN A 151 -8.08 1.38 2.84
C ASN A 151 -9.23 1.92 3.69
N TRP A 152 -9.11 1.79 4.98
CA TRP A 152 -10.06 2.32 5.94
C TRP A 152 -9.38 3.29 6.92
N ARG A 153 -10.15 4.23 7.40
CA ARG A 153 -9.73 5.14 8.48
C ARG A 153 -10.62 4.89 9.68
N GLY A 154 -10.01 4.59 10.80
CA GLY A 154 -10.72 4.28 12.02
C GLY A 154 -10.07 4.90 13.24
N MET A 155 -10.88 5.11 14.27
CA MET A 155 -10.39 5.45 15.59
C MET A 155 -10.03 4.17 16.33
N VAL A 156 -8.75 4.00 16.63
CA VAL A 156 -8.25 2.85 17.37
C VAL A 156 -8.20 3.20 18.85
N MET A 157 -8.86 2.38 19.69
CA MET A 157 -8.91 2.57 21.13
C MET A 157 -8.12 1.45 21.82
N ARG A 158 -7.17 1.80 22.68
CA ARG A 158 -6.44 0.83 23.50
C ARG A 158 -7.34 0.28 24.60
N THR A 159 -7.72 -0.98 24.48
CA THR A 159 -8.66 -1.62 25.43
C THR A 159 -8.01 -2.07 26.73
N ASP A 160 -6.70 -2.04 26.81
CA ASP A 160 -5.88 -2.36 27.98
C ASP A 160 -5.58 -1.14 28.87
N THR A 161 -5.98 0.07 28.45
CA THR A 161 -5.66 1.33 29.15
C THR A 161 -6.91 2.17 29.38
N ALA A 162 -7.02 2.80 30.57
CA ALA A 162 -8.08 3.75 30.87
C ALA A 162 -7.99 4.99 29.94
N PRO A 163 -9.12 5.58 29.55
CA PRO A 163 -10.50 5.21 29.90
C PRO A 163 -11.10 4.14 28.98
N PHE A 164 -10.35 3.68 27.95
CA PHE A 164 -10.86 2.79 26.90
C PHE A 164 -10.89 1.31 27.30
N ASN A 165 -10.38 0.94 28.47
CA ASN A 165 -10.61 -0.37 29.06
C ASN A 165 -12.08 -0.61 29.43
N ASN A 166 -12.87 0.48 29.64
CA ASN A 166 -14.30 0.42 29.88
C ASN A 166 -15.08 0.32 28.55
N PRO A 167 -15.84 -0.76 28.31
CA PRO A 167 -16.62 -0.91 27.06
C PRO A 167 -17.73 0.14 26.89
N LYS A 168 -18.26 0.70 28.00
CA LYS A 168 -19.27 1.77 27.93
C LYS A 168 -18.67 3.04 27.38
N VAL A 169 -17.44 3.38 27.73
CA VAL A 169 -16.73 4.54 27.18
C VAL A 169 -16.49 4.36 25.68
N ARG A 170 -16.02 3.18 25.25
CA ARG A 170 -15.84 2.91 23.82
C ARG A 170 -17.14 3.02 23.03
N LYS A 171 -18.25 2.52 23.60
CA LYS A 171 -19.58 2.64 22.99
C LYS A 171 -20.03 4.09 22.92
N ALA A 172 -19.80 4.88 23.98
CA ALA A 172 -20.15 6.30 24.00
C ALA A 172 -19.41 7.09 22.89
N VAL A 173 -18.08 6.90 22.79
CA VAL A 173 -17.28 7.53 21.73
C VAL A 173 -17.78 7.14 20.33
N ARG A 174 -18.10 5.86 20.12
CA ARG A 174 -18.63 5.39 18.83
C ARG A 174 -19.97 6.03 18.46
N LEU A 175 -20.84 6.28 19.44
CA LEU A 175 -22.14 6.87 19.23
C LEU A 175 -22.10 8.40 19.12
N ALA A 176 -21.06 9.05 19.67
CA ALA A 176 -20.89 10.48 19.63
C ALA A 176 -20.41 11.02 18.26
N VAL A 177 -19.91 10.15 17.40
CA VAL A 177 -19.34 10.54 16.10
C VAL A 177 -20.39 10.46 15.01
N ASP A 178 -20.69 11.58 14.37
CA ASP A 178 -21.42 11.61 13.11
C ASP A 178 -20.47 11.19 11.97
N ARG A 179 -20.70 10.01 11.43
CA ARG A 179 -19.83 9.43 10.41
C ARG A 179 -20.03 10.06 9.05
N GLN A 180 -21.24 10.49 8.75
CA GLN A 180 -21.52 11.17 7.49
C GLN A 180 -20.83 12.52 7.46
N GLU A 181 -20.91 13.28 8.56
CA GLU A 181 -20.19 14.53 8.68
C GLU A 181 -18.68 14.35 8.53
N LEU A 182 -18.10 13.29 9.09
CA LEU A 182 -16.68 12.97 8.87
C LEU A 182 -16.36 12.65 7.40
N VAL A 183 -17.22 11.91 6.70
CA VAL A 183 -17.03 11.64 5.27
C VAL A 183 -17.06 12.94 4.48
N ASP A 184 -18.01 13.83 4.78
CA ASP A 184 -18.20 15.06 4.02
C ASP A 184 -17.08 16.08 4.29
N LEU A 185 -16.71 16.28 5.55
CA LEU A 185 -15.70 17.28 5.95
C LEU A 185 -14.26 16.80 5.70
N VAL A 186 -13.96 15.55 6.05
CA VAL A 186 -12.56 15.05 6.01
C VAL A 186 -12.21 14.43 4.67
N MET A 187 -13.18 13.76 4.04
CA MET A 187 -12.95 13.02 2.79
C MET A 187 -13.60 13.69 1.58
N GLY A 188 -14.20 14.88 1.74
CA GLY A 188 -14.86 15.60 0.66
C GLY A 188 -15.94 14.78 -0.06
N GLY A 189 -16.62 13.88 0.67
CA GLY A 189 -17.63 12.98 0.13
C GLY A 189 -17.05 11.77 -0.65
N ALA A 190 -15.72 11.61 -0.72
CA ALA A 190 -15.05 10.57 -1.52
C ALA A 190 -14.83 9.24 -0.78
N ALA A 191 -15.60 8.98 0.28
CA ALA A 191 -15.51 7.73 1.04
C ALA A 191 -16.90 7.16 1.34
N THR A 192 -16.94 5.91 1.74
CA THR A 192 -18.15 5.24 2.24
C THR A 192 -18.01 4.92 3.71
N ILE A 193 -19.12 4.97 4.45
CA ILE A 193 -19.15 4.59 5.86
C ILE A 193 -18.88 3.09 5.97
N ALA A 194 -17.87 2.73 6.77
CA ALA A 194 -17.52 1.33 7.03
C ALA A 194 -18.39 0.74 8.16
N CYS A 195 -18.50 -0.59 8.20
CA CYS A 195 -19.31 -1.35 9.15
C CYS A 195 -18.59 -1.67 10.48
N ASP A 196 -17.73 -0.80 10.97
CA ASP A 196 -16.90 -1.01 12.19
C ASP A 196 -15.99 -2.25 12.11
N THR A 197 -15.61 -2.64 10.91
CA THR A 197 -14.71 -3.77 10.64
C THR A 197 -13.60 -3.34 9.68
N PRO A 198 -12.37 -3.87 9.81
CA PRO A 198 -11.30 -3.63 8.86
C PRO A 198 -11.51 -4.32 7.50
N VAL A 199 -12.56 -5.14 7.38
CA VAL A 199 -12.88 -5.84 6.12
C VAL A 199 -13.68 -4.92 5.22
N ALA A 200 -13.15 -4.65 4.03
CA ALA A 200 -13.82 -3.79 3.06
C ALA A 200 -15.09 -4.44 2.48
N PRO A 201 -16.12 -3.66 2.12
CA PRO A 201 -17.32 -4.19 1.47
C PRO A 201 -17.06 -4.97 0.18
N VAL A 202 -15.94 -4.71 -0.49
CA VAL A 202 -15.52 -5.44 -1.70
C VAL A 202 -14.94 -6.83 -1.40
N SER A 203 -14.64 -7.14 -0.13
CA SER A 203 -14.16 -8.45 0.27
C SER A 203 -15.33 -9.42 0.37
N TYR A 204 -15.25 -10.57 -0.30
CA TYR A 204 -16.32 -11.59 -0.28
C TYR A 204 -16.66 -12.09 1.13
N THR A 205 -15.69 -12.05 2.06
CA THR A 205 -15.90 -12.39 3.48
C THR A 205 -16.85 -11.45 4.20
N HIS A 206 -17.02 -10.23 3.70
CA HIS A 206 -17.99 -9.27 4.24
C HIS A 206 -19.44 -9.70 3.95
N LEU A 207 -19.66 -10.37 2.81
CA LEU A 207 -20.98 -10.81 2.38
C LEU A 207 -21.46 -12.10 3.08
N THR A 208 -20.56 -12.81 3.75
CA THR A 208 -20.86 -14.11 4.39
C THR A 208 -21.08 -14.03 5.89
N LEU A 209 -20.87 -12.86 6.51
CA LEU A 209 -21.18 -12.67 7.92
C LEU A 209 -22.69 -12.50 8.08
N PRO A 210 -23.37 -13.36 8.87
CA PRO A 210 -24.78 -13.17 9.16
C PRO A 210 -24.98 -11.86 9.92
N THR A 211 -25.94 -11.10 9.49
CA THR A 211 -26.40 -9.84 10.12
C THR A 211 -27.00 -10.10 11.50
#